data_3ffa19e1a6dc4baf09037af7f3af7371
#
_entry.id   3ffa19e1a6dc4baf09037af7f3af7371
#
_cell.length_a   1.000
_cell.length_b   1.000
_cell.length_c   1.000
_cell.angle_alpha   90.00
_cell.angle_beta   90.00
_cell.angle_gamma   90.00
#
_symmetry.space_group_name_H-M   'P 1'
#
loop_
_entity.id
_entity.type
_entity.pdbx_description
1 polymer ?
#
loop_
_entity_poly.entity_id
_entity_poly.type
_entity_poly.pdbx_seq_one_letter_code
_entity_poly.pdbx_strand_id
1 'polypeptide(L)'
;MAGQHNTRIKSGLTSQGFYVASPGGTSYGYNNNRSIERVIGMMDKALDVAKSAPPTAAGDAPPAEAALAPIGVSVARVFTRIRPVPVGSDPANNNVARDHLWIYPSDVLALAQLPPSGGKLPEALARRLARFHFVDNVRGEPNMWSDSEVAKLDLRVVPDPEHKGKLRAFKIQGSFLTASTKDAHGMEGTVDGWISIDEVSTRVTQLYVVVDALAWGSGSYTKNPPSGRFPVVIGIQIVGDAMSRRVPPQGYLWGDAYRTGRG
;
A
#
# COMPACT_ATOMS: atom_id res chain seq x y z
N MET A 1 -10.21 -6.56 30.28
CA MET A 1 -10.10 -6.18 28.86
C MET A 1 -8.88 -5.34 28.52
N ALA A 2 -8.38 -4.46 29.38
CA ALA A 2 -7.15 -3.69 29.14
C ALA A 2 -5.88 -4.55 28.90
N GLY A 3 -5.79 -5.74 29.52
CA GLY A 3 -4.63 -6.62 29.37
C GLY A 3 -4.44 -7.25 27.97
N GLN A 4 -5.49 -7.44 27.20
CA GLN A 4 -5.40 -8.04 25.85
C GLN A 4 -4.88 -7.04 24.80
N HIS A 5 -5.16 -5.74 24.97
CA HIS A 5 -4.67 -4.70 24.04
C HIS A 5 -3.19 -4.40 24.23
N ASN A 6 -2.72 -4.37 25.47
CA ASN A 6 -1.29 -4.22 25.77
C ASN A 6 -0.44 -5.36 25.21
N THR A 7 -0.98 -6.58 25.14
CA THR A 7 -0.27 -7.73 24.58
C THR A 7 -0.12 -7.62 23.05
N ARG A 8 -1.12 -7.10 22.34
CA ARG A 8 -1.06 -6.90 20.88
C ARG A 8 -0.11 -5.79 20.47
N ILE A 9 -0.09 -4.69 21.19
CA ILE A 9 0.87 -3.59 20.98
C ILE A 9 2.29 -4.07 21.27
N LYS A 10 2.50 -4.83 22.34
CA LYS A 10 3.80 -5.42 22.70
C LYS A 10 4.32 -6.46 21.67
N SER A 11 3.41 -7.16 20.99
CA SER A 11 3.79 -8.13 19.96
C SER A 11 4.07 -7.52 18.58
N GLY A 12 4.02 -6.18 18.45
CA GLY A 12 4.21 -5.48 17.17
C GLY A 12 3.03 -5.64 16.19
N LEU A 13 1.95 -6.31 16.61
CA LEU A 13 0.74 -6.46 15.82
C LEU A 13 -0.19 -5.29 16.09
N THR A 14 -0.37 -4.41 15.12
CA THR A 14 -1.39 -3.37 15.16
C THR A 14 -2.69 -3.89 14.57
N SER A 15 -3.79 -3.67 15.26
CA SER A 15 -5.12 -3.87 14.69
C SER A 15 -5.66 -2.55 14.17
N GLN A 16 -6.36 -2.58 13.05
CA GLN A 16 -7.06 -1.40 12.55
C GLN A 16 -8.03 -0.87 13.62
N GLY A 17 -8.04 0.45 13.85
CA GLY A 17 -8.95 1.06 14.82
C GLY A 17 -8.48 2.39 15.37
N PHE A 18 -9.25 2.90 16.33
CA PHE A 18 -8.96 4.12 17.06
C PHE A 18 -8.28 3.75 18.37
N TYR A 19 -7.17 4.41 18.66
CA TYR A 19 -6.40 4.23 19.89
C TYR A 19 -6.36 5.54 20.66
N VAL A 20 -6.53 5.45 21.97
CA VAL A 20 -6.23 6.55 22.89
C VAL A 20 -5.03 6.15 23.71
N ALA A 21 -3.95 6.91 23.60
CA ALA A 21 -2.71 6.61 24.28
C ALA A 21 -2.07 7.90 24.85
N SER A 22 -1.21 7.75 25.87
CA SER A 22 -0.34 8.82 26.32
C SER A 22 0.78 9.10 25.32
N PRO A 23 1.46 10.25 25.40
CA PRO A 23 2.68 10.50 24.62
C PRO A 23 3.78 9.46 24.85
N GLY A 24 3.83 8.81 26.00
CA GLY A 24 4.74 7.71 26.34
C GLY A 24 4.27 6.33 25.85
N GLY A 25 3.19 6.24 25.04
CA GLY A 25 2.74 4.98 24.47
C GLY A 25 1.84 4.12 25.38
N THR A 26 1.47 4.59 26.57
CA THR A 26 0.51 3.87 27.43
C THR A 26 -0.86 3.90 26.77
N SER A 27 -1.43 2.73 26.47
CA SER A 27 -2.76 2.61 25.86
C SER A 27 -3.87 2.71 26.91
N TYR A 28 -4.78 3.66 26.73
CA TYR A 28 -5.95 3.86 27.59
C TYR A 28 -7.24 3.32 26.99
N GLY A 29 -7.31 3.18 25.68
CA GLY A 29 -8.49 2.68 25.01
C GLY A 29 -8.26 2.27 23.55
N TYR A 30 -9.13 1.36 23.08
CA TYR A 30 -9.15 0.89 21.69
C TYR A 30 -10.58 0.62 21.23
N ASN A 31 -10.87 0.98 20.01
CA ASN A 31 -12.13 0.66 19.35
C ASN A 31 -11.92 0.51 17.84
N ASN A 32 -12.35 -0.60 17.24
CA ASN A 32 -12.29 -0.80 15.80
C ASN A 32 -13.65 -0.61 15.10
N ASN A 33 -14.61 0.00 15.76
CA ASN A 33 -15.91 0.33 15.18
C ASN A 33 -15.95 1.79 14.75
N ARG A 34 -16.59 2.07 13.61
CA ARG A 34 -16.71 3.43 13.04
C ARG A 34 -17.92 4.21 13.58
N SER A 35 -18.78 3.61 14.43
CA SER A 35 -19.88 4.34 15.07
C SER A 35 -19.33 5.46 15.95
N ILE A 36 -19.82 6.67 15.72
CA ILE A 36 -19.41 7.85 16.48
C ILE A 36 -19.68 7.66 17.98
N GLU A 37 -20.82 7.09 18.33
CA GLU A 37 -21.21 6.83 19.73
C GLU A 37 -20.23 5.87 20.43
N ARG A 38 -19.78 4.84 19.73
CA ARG A 38 -18.79 3.89 20.25
C ARG A 38 -17.41 4.49 20.37
N VAL A 39 -17.02 5.37 19.44
CA VAL A 39 -15.75 6.09 19.52
C VAL A 39 -15.76 7.05 20.71
N ILE A 40 -16.81 7.86 20.87
CA ILE A 40 -16.97 8.79 21.98
C ILE A 40 -16.98 8.02 23.32
N GLY A 41 -17.80 6.99 23.44
CA GLY A 41 -17.87 6.19 24.64
C GLY A 41 -16.55 5.48 25.00
N MET A 42 -15.72 5.16 24.01
CA MET A 42 -14.35 4.67 24.25
C MET A 42 -13.43 5.79 24.73
N MET A 43 -13.53 7.00 24.16
CA MET A 43 -12.74 8.15 24.56
C MET A 43 -13.06 8.57 26.01
N ASP A 44 -14.34 8.60 26.40
CA ASP A 44 -14.75 8.92 27.78
C ASP A 44 -14.16 7.92 28.78
N LYS A 45 -14.26 6.64 28.50
CA LYS A 45 -13.65 5.58 29.32
C LYS A 45 -12.11 5.71 29.39
N ALA A 46 -11.49 6.06 28.29
CA ALA A 46 -10.04 6.26 28.23
C ALA A 46 -9.59 7.46 29.07
N LEU A 47 -10.38 8.54 29.09
CA LEU A 47 -10.15 9.70 29.96
C LEU A 47 -10.22 9.32 31.44
N ASP A 48 -11.18 8.51 31.84
CA ASP A 48 -11.30 8.07 33.24
C ASP A 48 -10.13 7.17 33.65
N VAL A 49 -9.69 6.29 32.73
CA VAL A 49 -8.48 5.49 32.96
C VAL A 49 -7.25 6.39 33.06
N ALA A 50 -7.10 7.39 32.19
CA ALA A 50 -5.96 8.32 32.21
C ALA A 50 -5.88 9.16 33.49
N LYS A 51 -7.03 9.53 34.07
CA LYS A 51 -7.09 10.24 35.35
C LYS A 51 -6.59 9.39 36.53
N SER A 52 -6.86 8.09 36.51
CA SER A 52 -6.48 7.15 37.57
C SER A 52 -5.10 6.52 37.35
N ALA A 53 -4.60 6.48 36.12
CA ALA A 53 -3.28 5.99 35.78
C ALA A 53 -2.52 7.06 34.98
N PRO A 54 -1.77 7.95 35.69
CA PRO A 54 -1.06 9.03 35.04
C PRO A 54 -0.08 8.51 33.99
N PRO A 55 0.14 9.28 32.90
CA PRO A 55 0.97 8.85 31.77
C PRO A 55 2.42 8.61 32.24
N THR A 56 3.00 7.53 31.75
CA THR A 56 4.46 7.34 31.78
C THR A 56 5.16 8.47 31.04
N ALA A 57 6.32 8.85 31.50
CA ALA A 57 7.11 9.92 30.89
C ALA A 57 7.39 9.60 29.41
N ALA A 58 7.45 10.65 28.58
CA ALA A 58 7.63 10.52 27.13
C ALA A 58 8.93 9.78 26.70
N GLY A 59 9.87 9.56 27.62
CA GLY A 59 11.11 8.82 27.38
C GLY A 59 10.97 7.31 27.21
N ASP A 60 9.80 6.74 27.57
CA ASP A 60 9.54 5.30 27.49
C ASP A 60 8.79 4.88 26.22
N ALA A 61 8.52 5.82 25.32
CA ALA A 61 7.93 5.47 24.03
C ALA A 61 8.92 4.60 23.23
N PRO A 62 8.51 3.42 22.74
CA PRO A 62 9.37 2.65 21.86
C PRO A 62 9.74 3.53 20.66
N PRO A 63 10.99 3.47 20.20
CA PRO A 63 11.44 4.28 19.09
C PRO A 63 10.51 4.05 17.90
N ALA A 64 10.09 5.14 17.25
CA ALA A 64 9.22 5.12 16.07
C ALA A 64 9.86 4.44 14.83
N GLU A 65 10.96 3.75 15.01
CA GLU A 65 11.79 3.12 13.96
C GLU A 65 11.11 1.92 13.30
N ALA A 66 10.19 1.25 13.99
CA ALA A 66 9.54 0.04 13.47
C ALA A 66 8.64 0.28 12.23
N ALA A 67 8.24 1.53 11.99
CA ALA A 67 7.38 1.91 10.86
C ALA A 67 8.14 2.65 9.74
N LEU A 68 9.45 2.79 9.83
CA LEU A 68 10.24 3.45 8.80
C LEU A 68 10.54 2.50 7.64
N ALA A 69 10.46 3.02 6.43
CA ALA A 69 10.93 2.27 5.27
C ALA A 69 12.41 1.86 5.49
N PRO A 70 12.76 0.59 5.25
CA PRO A 70 14.13 0.11 5.43
C PRO A 70 15.15 1.00 4.70
N ILE A 71 16.39 1.00 5.18
CA ILE A 71 17.47 1.76 4.54
C ILE A 71 17.62 1.31 3.09
N GLY A 72 17.76 2.28 2.18
CA GLY A 72 17.91 2.01 0.74
C GLY A 72 16.60 1.82 -0.03
N VAL A 73 15.48 1.60 0.64
CA VAL A 73 14.17 1.46 -0.01
C VAL A 73 13.74 2.80 -0.62
N SER A 74 13.28 2.76 -1.87
CA SER A 74 12.58 3.87 -2.52
C SER A 74 11.09 3.75 -2.24
N VAL A 75 10.46 4.87 -1.86
CA VAL A 75 9.03 4.90 -1.49
C VAL A 75 8.24 5.60 -2.58
N ALA A 76 7.18 4.97 -3.04
CA ALA A 76 6.20 5.58 -3.92
C ALA A 76 4.83 5.66 -3.24
N ARG A 77 4.03 6.67 -3.60
CA ARG A 77 2.61 6.76 -3.26
C ARG A 77 1.79 6.05 -4.31
N VAL A 78 0.76 5.37 -3.86
CA VAL A 78 -0.24 4.71 -4.69
C VAL A 78 -1.58 5.39 -4.46
N PHE A 79 -2.27 5.76 -5.53
CA PHE A 79 -3.58 6.38 -5.52
C PHE A 79 -4.51 5.52 -6.35
N THR A 80 -5.62 5.09 -5.77
CA THR A 80 -6.63 4.30 -6.49
C THR A 80 -7.95 5.05 -6.53
N ARG A 81 -8.63 5.04 -7.68
CA ARG A 81 -9.92 5.70 -7.87
C ARG A 81 -10.85 4.90 -8.75
N ILE A 82 -12.11 4.80 -8.35
CA ILE A 82 -13.19 4.27 -9.19
C ILE A 82 -13.74 5.39 -10.08
N ARG A 83 -14.05 5.10 -11.33
CA ARG A 83 -14.68 6.01 -12.30
C ARG A 83 -16.09 5.54 -12.68
N PRO A 84 -16.99 6.40 -13.18
CA PRO A 84 -16.86 7.85 -13.20
C PRO A 84 -16.90 8.44 -11.78
N VAL A 85 -16.31 9.62 -11.64
CA VAL A 85 -16.43 10.40 -10.40
C VAL A 85 -17.80 11.08 -10.39
N PRO A 86 -18.62 10.93 -9.35
CA PRO A 86 -19.86 11.63 -9.24
C PRO A 86 -19.67 13.14 -9.36
N VAL A 87 -20.51 13.80 -10.17
CA VAL A 87 -20.49 15.26 -10.31
C VAL A 87 -20.80 15.89 -8.95
N GLY A 88 -20.02 16.91 -8.57
CA GLY A 88 -20.21 17.62 -7.29
C GLY A 88 -19.59 16.88 -6.07
N SER A 89 -18.91 15.76 -6.27
CA SER A 89 -18.16 15.14 -5.18
C SER A 89 -17.02 16.05 -4.73
N ASP A 90 -16.91 16.26 -3.42
CA ASP A 90 -15.83 17.04 -2.81
C ASP A 90 -14.46 16.44 -3.16
N PRO A 91 -13.53 17.19 -3.76
CA PRO A 91 -12.16 16.71 -4.02
C PRO A 91 -11.42 16.17 -2.79
N ALA A 92 -11.73 16.64 -1.60
CA ALA A 92 -11.13 16.19 -0.36
C ALA A 92 -11.69 14.84 0.14
N ASN A 93 -12.95 14.53 -0.21
CA ASN A 93 -13.66 13.29 0.18
C ASN A 93 -13.81 12.30 -0.98
N ASN A 94 -13.05 12.45 -1.99
CA ASN A 94 -13.24 11.91 -3.32
C ASN A 94 -12.88 10.45 -3.48
N ASN A 95 -13.32 9.56 -2.67
CA ASN A 95 -13.15 8.13 -2.95
C ASN A 95 -11.80 7.78 -3.61
N VAL A 96 -10.74 8.48 -3.20
CA VAL A 96 -9.36 8.19 -3.57
C VAL A 96 -8.72 7.46 -2.42
N ALA A 97 -8.49 6.19 -2.62
CA ALA A 97 -7.68 5.43 -1.68
C ALA A 97 -6.20 5.77 -1.86
N ARG A 98 -5.45 5.65 -0.78
CA ARG A 98 -4.01 5.93 -0.74
C ARG A 98 -3.28 4.79 -0.08
N ASP A 99 -2.15 4.43 -0.65
CA ASP A 99 -1.22 3.44 -0.11
C ASP A 99 0.22 3.87 -0.43
N HIS A 100 1.19 3.12 0.06
CA HIS A 100 2.59 3.27 -0.27
C HIS A 100 3.13 1.98 -0.92
N LEU A 101 4.04 2.14 -1.84
CA LEU A 101 4.81 1.04 -2.44
C LEU A 101 6.27 1.18 -2.02
N TRP A 102 6.84 0.11 -1.51
CA TRP A 102 8.27 -0.01 -1.27
C TRP A 102 8.95 -0.73 -2.43
N ILE A 103 9.95 -0.07 -3.02
CA ILE A 103 10.82 -0.63 -4.04
C ILE A 103 12.19 -0.86 -3.39
N TYR A 104 12.58 -2.11 -3.30
CA TYR A 104 13.79 -2.52 -2.59
C TYR A 104 15.04 -2.35 -3.47
N PRO A 105 16.24 -2.19 -2.88
CA PRO A 105 17.48 -2.19 -3.64
C PRO A 105 17.65 -3.41 -4.54
N SER A 106 17.17 -4.58 -4.12
CA SER A 106 17.17 -5.80 -4.95
C SER A 106 16.35 -5.67 -6.23
N ASP A 107 15.23 -4.95 -6.20
CA ASP A 107 14.41 -4.69 -7.40
C ASP A 107 15.19 -3.78 -8.38
N VAL A 108 15.87 -2.76 -7.85
CA VAL A 108 16.70 -1.84 -8.66
C VAL A 108 17.89 -2.56 -9.28
N LEU A 109 18.59 -3.41 -8.51
CA LEU A 109 19.68 -4.23 -9.04
C LEU A 109 19.19 -5.18 -10.14
N ALA A 110 18.03 -5.80 -9.98
CA ALA A 110 17.45 -6.66 -11.00
C ALA A 110 17.07 -5.87 -12.28
N LEU A 111 16.58 -4.63 -12.15
CA LEU A 111 16.36 -3.73 -13.30
C LEU A 111 17.68 -3.35 -13.98
N ALA A 112 18.74 -3.09 -13.20
CA ALA A 112 20.06 -2.74 -13.73
C ALA A 112 20.72 -3.90 -14.50
N GLN A 113 20.39 -5.13 -14.16
CA GLN A 113 20.90 -6.33 -14.83
C GLN A 113 20.17 -6.69 -16.13
N LEU A 114 19.09 -5.99 -16.46
CA LEU A 114 18.37 -6.26 -17.71
C LEU A 114 19.24 -5.91 -18.93
N PRO A 115 19.05 -6.65 -20.05
CA PRO A 115 19.78 -6.32 -21.28
C PRO A 115 19.39 -4.91 -21.78
N PRO A 116 20.23 -4.30 -22.65
CA PRO A 116 19.93 -2.99 -23.25
C PRO A 116 18.59 -2.95 -24.01
N SER A 117 18.08 -4.07 -24.45
CA SER A 117 16.76 -4.17 -25.11
C SER A 117 15.58 -4.15 -24.14
N GLY A 118 15.83 -4.13 -22.83
CA GLY A 118 14.82 -4.31 -21.80
C GLY A 118 14.46 -5.77 -21.57
N GLY A 119 13.29 -6.03 -21.00
CA GLY A 119 12.86 -7.39 -20.67
C GLY A 119 11.57 -7.40 -19.83
N LYS A 120 11.33 -8.50 -19.13
CA LYS A 120 10.26 -8.57 -18.14
C LYS A 120 10.60 -7.68 -16.94
N LEU A 121 9.58 -7.02 -16.36
CA LEU A 121 9.76 -6.34 -15.08
C LEU A 121 10.23 -7.39 -14.04
N PRO A 122 11.23 -7.07 -13.19
CA PRO A 122 11.71 -8.02 -12.18
C PRO A 122 10.57 -8.66 -11.40
N GLU A 123 10.59 -9.98 -11.28
CA GLU A 123 9.44 -10.77 -10.83
C GLU A 123 8.95 -10.35 -9.44
N ALA A 124 9.86 -10.09 -8.50
CA ALA A 124 9.48 -9.67 -7.15
C ALA A 124 8.69 -8.36 -7.17
N LEU A 125 9.14 -7.38 -7.97
CA LEU A 125 8.43 -6.10 -8.11
C LEU A 125 7.11 -6.28 -8.85
N ALA A 126 7.08 -7.02 -9.96
CA ALA A 126 5.88 -7.27 -10.74
C ALA A 126 4.78 -7.94 -9.91
N ARG A 127 5.14 -9.01 -9.17
CA ARG A 127 4.20 -9.71 -8.29
C ARG A 127 3.76 -8.86 -7.11
N ARG A 128 4.65 -8.07 -6.52
CA ARG A 128 4.29 -7.12 -5.46
C ARG A 128 3.26 -6.12 -5.94
N LEU A 129 3.45 -5.55 -7.13
CA LEU A 129 2.46 -4.65 -7.74
C LEU A 129 1.12 -5.36 -7.94
N ALA A 130 1.12 -6.54 -8.56
CA ALA A 130 -0.11 -7.28 -8.85
C ALA A 130 -0.86 -7.68 -7.58
N ARG A 131 -0.16 -8.23 -6.58
CA ARG A 131 -0.80 -8.81 -5.39
C ARG A 131 -1.26 -7.78 -4.37
N PHE A 132 -0.52 -6.69 -4.22
CA PHE A 132 -0.71 -5.76 -3.11
C PHE A 132 -1.17 -4.36 -3.52
N HIS A 133 -0.99 -3.99 -4.80
CA HIS A 133 -1.28 -2.63 -5.26
C HIS A 133 -2.27 -2.55 -6.42
N PHE A 134 -2.44 -3.63 -7.21
CA PHE A 134 -3.51 -3.68 -8.20
C PHE A 134 -4.77 -4.25 -7.55
N VAL A 135 -5.31 -3.46 -6.63
CA VAL A 135 -6.43 -3.81 -5.76
C VAL A 135 -7.41 -2.64 -5.65
N ASP A 136 -8.69 -2.94 -5.43
CA ASP A 136 -9.69 -1.94 -5.11
C ASP A 136 -9.71 -1.68 -3.60
N ASN A 137 -8.93 -0.71 -3.16
CA ASN A 137 -8.91 -0.22 -1.79
C ASN A 137 -9.77 1.04 -1.59
N VAL A 138 -10.58 1.42 -2.58
CA VAL A 138 -11.50 2.57 -2.49
C VAL A 138 -12.73 2.23 -1.68
N ARG A 139 -13.29 1.02 -1.89
CA ARG A 139 -14.53 0.58 -1.23
C ARG A 139 -14.31 0.03 0.18
N GLY A 140 -13.07 -0.19 0.58
CA GLY A 140 -12.71 -0.72 1.89
C GLY A 140 -11.32 -1.33 1.89
N GLU A 141 -11.02 -2.14 2.89
CA GLU A 141 -9.75 -2.88 2.96
C GLU A 141 -9.81 -4.05 1.96
N PRO A 142 -8.95 -4.06 0.91
CA PRO A 142 -8.96 -5.14 -0.07
C PRO A 142 -8.35 -6.41 0.51
N ASN A 143 -8.85 -7.55 0.08
CA ASN A 143 -8.08 -8.78 0.19
C ASN A 143 -6.88 -8.68 -0.75
N MET A 144 -5.69 -8.96 -0.25
CA MET A 144 -4.52 -9.09 -1.10
C MET A 144 -4.61 -10.38 -1.90
N TRP A 145 -4.21 -10.35 -3.17
CA TRP A 145 -4.25 -11.53 -4.01
C TRP A 145 -3.22 -12.58 -3.56
N SER A 146 -3.63 -13.82 -3.49
CA SER A 146 -2.70 -14.95 -3.37
C SER A 146 -1.93 -15.15 -4.69
N ASP A 147 -0.87 -15.94 -4.66
CA ASP A 147 -0.12 -16.26 -5.88
C ASP A 147 -0.98 -16.93 -6.96
N SER A 148 -1.89 -17.81 -6.57
CA SER A 148 -2.80 -18.53 -7.47
C SER A 148 -3.89 -17.64 -8.07
N GLU A 149 -4.18 -16.49 -7.45
CA GLU A 149 -5.18 -15.53 -7.92
C GLU A 149 -4.58 -14.53 -8.93
N VAL A 150 -3.27 -14.50 -9.10
CA VAL A 150 -2.60 -13.76 -10.19
C VAL A 150 -2.62 -14.61 -11.44
N ALA A 151 -3.75 -14.58 -12.16
CA ALA A 151 -3.99 -15.46 -13.32
C ALA A 151 -3.17 -15.07 -14.56
N LYS A 152 -2.84 -13.77 -14.70
CA LYS A 152 -1.98 -13.26 -15.77
C LYS A 152 -1.15 -12.11 -15.23
N LEU A 153 0.13 -12.09 -15.58
CA LEU A 153 1.05 -11.00 -15.28
C LEU A 153 2.13 -10.91 -16.35
N ASP A 154 1.96 -9.99 -17.28
CA ASP A 154 2.94 -9.71 -18.33
C ASP A 154 3.28 -8.22 -18.30
N LEU A 155 4.19 -7.86 -17.39
CA LEU A 155 4.75 -6.53 -17.27
C LEU A 155 6.17 -6.53 -17.82
N ARG A 156 6.45 -5.57 -18.68
CA ARG A 156 7.73 -5.42 -19.38
C ARG A 156 8.29 -4.02 -19.17
N VAL A 157 9.60 -3.93 -19.25
CA VAL A 157 10.32 -2.68 -19.33
C VAL A 157 11.09 -2.64 -20.64
N VAL A 158 10.99 -1.53 -21.32
CA VAL A 158 11.76 -1.24 -22.53
C VAL A 158 12.57 0.04 -22.27
N PRO A 159 13.79 0.14 -22.85
CA PRO A 159 14.60 1.36 -22.70
C PRO A 159 13.81 2.58 -23.16
N ASP A 160 13.93 3.69 -22.45
CA ASP A 160 13.39 4.96 -22.89
C ASP A 160 14.42 5.69 -23.75
N PRO A 161 14.27 5.75 -25.07
CA PRO A 161 15.25 6.36 -25.97
C PRO A 161 15.30 7.90 -25.86
N GLU A 162 14.26 8.50 -25.28
CA GLU A 162 14.20 9.95 -25.11
C GLU A 162 14.96 10.41 -23.87
N HIS A 163 15.27 9.49 -22.97
CA HIS A 163 15.99 9.81 -21.74
C HIS A 163 17.52 9.87 -21.99
N LYS A 164 18.02 11.10 -22.22
CA LYS A 164 19.45 11.36 -22.44
C LYS A 164 20.14 11.77 -21.12
N GLY A 165 20.26 10.87 -20.17
CA GLY A 165 20.89 11.16 -18.88
C GLY A 165 21.86 10.09 -18.41
N LYS A 166 22.52 10.33 -17.26
CA LYS A 166 23.36 9.33 -16.58
C LYS A 166 22.53 8.23 -15.90
N LEU A 167 21.21 8.44 -15.79
CA LEU A 167 20.29 7.51 -15.16
C LEU A 167 19.79 6.53 -16.21
N ARG A 168 19.59 5.29 -15.81
CA ARG A 168 18.96 4.28 -16.66
C ARG A 168 17.44 4.40 -16.56
N ALA A 169 16.80 4.67 -17.67
CA ALA A 169 15.37 4.89 -17.74
C ALA A 169 14.66 3.85 -18.63
N PHE A 170 13.46 3.47 -18.21
CA PHE A 170 12.62 2.51 -18.91
C PHE A 170 11.18 2.98 -18.96
N LYS A 171 10.50 2.66 -20.06
CA LYS A 171 9.04 2.58 -20.08
C LYS A 171 8.60 1.27 -19.46
N ILE A 172 7.59 1.32 -18.62
CA ILE A 172 6.89 0.14 -18.07
C ILE A 172 5.61 -0.01 -18.86
N GLN A 173 5.32 -1.21 -19.35
CA GLN A 173 4.09 -1.50 -20.09
C GLN A 173 3.67 -2.94 -19.89
N GLY A 174 2.36 -3.20 -20.03
CA GLY A 174 1.88 -4.57 -19.98
C GLY A 174 0.44 -4.70 -19.53
N SER A 175 0.09 -5.91 -19.10
CA SER A 175 -1.27 -6.23 -18.65
C SER A 175 -1.24 -7.27 -17.54
N PHE A 176 -2.33 -7.30 -16.77
CA PHE A 176 -2.52 -8.25 -15.69
C PHE A 176 -3.98 -8.70 -15.61
N LEU A 177 -4.18 -9.82 -14.94
CA LEU A 177 -5.47 -10.34 -14.49
C LEU A 177 -5.28 -10.97 -13.12
N THR A 178 -6.04 -10.48 -12.16
CA THR A 178 -6.16 -11.06 -10.82
C THR A 178 -7.61 -11.44 -10.59
N ALA A 179 -7.87 -12.63 -10.09
CA ALA A 179 -9.23 -13.09 -9.87
C ALA A 179 -9.30 -14.13 -8.75
N SER A 180 -10.21 -13.93 -7.83
CA SER A 180 -10.57 -14.92 -6.83
C SER A 180 -11.74 -15.76 -7.33
N THR A 181 -11.56 -17.07 -7.34
CA THR A 181 -12.64 -18.01 -7.66
C THR A 181 -13.62 -18.15 -6.50
N LYS A 182 -13.15 -17.94 -5.28
CA LYS A 182 -13.95 -18.09 -4.06
C LYS A 182 -14.99 -16.99 -3.90
N ASP A 183 -14.61 -15.74 -4.17
CA ASP A 183 -15.44 -14.57 -3.88
C ASP A 183 -15.98 -13.92 -5.16
N ALA A 184 -15.78 -14.55 -6.33
CA ALA A 184 -16.22 -14.06 -7.64
C ALA A 184 -15.87 -12.57 -7.87
N HIS A 185 -14.70 -12.14 -7.41
CA HIS A 185 -14.20 -10.78 -7.62
C HIS A 185 -12.84 -10.80 -8.33
N GLY A 186 -12.48 -9.69 -8.94
CA GLY A 186 -11.21 -9.59 -9.64
C GLY A 186 -10.94 -8.21 -10.19
N MET A 187 -9.79 -8.10 -10.85
CA MET A 187 -9.36 -6.91 -11.57
C MET A 187 -8.51 -7.33 -12.76
N GLU A 188 -8.74 -6.71 -13.91
CA GLU A 188 -7.87 -6.83 -15.07
C GLU A 188 -7.56 -5.46 -15.64
N GLY A 189 -6.38 -5.30 -16.23
CA GLY A 189 -6.03 -4.00 -16.77
C GLY A 189 -4.70 -3.95 -17.49
N THR A 190 -4.39 -2.74 -17.96
CA THR A 190 -3.14 -2.38 -18.60
C THR A 190 -2.33 -1.47 -17.71
N VAL A 191 -1.03 -1.54 -17.85
CA VAL A 191 -0.05 -0.74 -17.12
C VAL A 191 0.77 0.03 -18.12
N ASP A 192 0.93 1.33 -17.91
CA ASP A 192 1.81 2.20 -18.67
C ASP A 192 2.54 3.16 -17.72
N GLY A 193 3.83 3.47 -18.01
CA GLY A 193 4.58 4.36 -17.14
C GLY A 193 6.08 4.40 -17.43
N TRP A 194 6.78 5.04 -16.52
CA TRP A 194 8.23 5.22 -16.58
C TRP A 194 8.87 4.95 -15.23
N ILE A 195 10.07 4.41 -15.29
CA ILE A 195 10.94 4.26 -14.12
C ILE A 195 12.37 4.65 -14.50
N SER A 196 13.00 5.50 -13.68
CA SER A 196 14.42 5.81 -13.79
C SER A 196 15.12 5.36 -12.52
N ILE A 197 16.28 4.72 -12.70
CA ILE A 197 17.06 4.19 -11.59
C ILE A 197 18.47 4.81 -11.59
N ASP A 198 18.99 4.99 -10.40
CA ASP A 198 20.40 5.25 -10.14
C ASP A 198 21.04 3.93 -9.67
N GLU A 199 21.87 3.36 -10.54
CA GLU A 199 22.52 2.08 -10.30
C GLU A 199 23.55 2.14 -9.15
N VAL A 200 24.16 3.32 -8.94
CA VAL A 200 25.19 3.52 -7.90
C VAL A 200 24.54 3.55 -6.52
N SER A 201 23.50 4.34 -6.34
CA SER A 201 22.79 4.42 -5.07
C SER A 201 21.74 3.31 -4.90
N THR A 202 21.50 2.49 -5.93
CA THR A 202 20.46 1.46 -5.98
C THR A 202 19.07 1.98 -5.63
N ARG A 203 18.74 3.16 -6.18
CA ARG A 203 17.47 3.84 -5.91
C ARG A 203 16.69 4.14 -7.17
N VAL A 204 15.37 4.16 -7.02
CA VAL A 204 14.48 4.75 -8.02
C VAL A 204 14.50 6.27 -7.84
N THR A 205 14.79 6.98 -8.92
CA THR A 205 14.85 8.44 -8.96
C THR A 205 13.59 9.05 -9.55
N GLN A 206 12.94 8.33 -10.47
CA GLN A 206 11.66 8.71 -11.05
C GLN A 206 10.78 7.48 -11.21
N LEU A 207 9.51 7.62 -10.92
CA LEU A 207 8.48 6.61 -11.15
C LEU A 207 7.15 7.29 -11.36
N TYR A 208 6.54 7.02 -12.50
CA TYR A 208 5.17 7.39 -12.82
C TYR A 208 4.53 6.21 -13.52
N VAL A 209 3.55 5.61 -12.90
CA VAL A 209 2.80 4.47 -13.46
C VAL A 209 1.33 4.77 -13.38
N VAL A 210 0.64 4.51 -14.46
CA VAL A 210 -0.83 4.51 -14.54
C VAL A 210 -1.30 3.11 -14.87
N VAL A 211 -2.25 2.64 -14.11
CA VAL A 211 -2.97 1.40 -14.36
C VAL A 211 -4.39 1.76 -14.72
N ASP A 212 -4.83 1.36 -15.90
CA ASP A 212 -6.23 1.47 -16.32
C ASP A 212 -6.85 0.07 -16.28
N ALA A 213 -7.83 -0.10 -15.40
CA ALA A 213 -8.34 -1.41 -15.06
C ALA A 213 -9.87 -1.46 -14.97
N LEU A 214 -10.40 -2.66 -15.10
CA LEU A 214 -11.77 -3.01 -14.80
C LEU A 214 -11.78 -3.97 -13.60
N ALA A 215 -12.46 -3.55 -12.54
CA ALA A 215 -12.71 -4.41 -11.37
C ALA A 215 -14.14 -4.95 -11.39
N TRP A 216 -14.38 -6.01 -10.65
CA TRP A 216 -15.72 -6.59 -10.47
C TRP A 216 -15.84 -7.30 -9.13
N GLY A 217 -17.08 -7.47 -8.68
CA GLY A 217 -17.42 -8.29 -7.51
C GLY A 217 -17.04 -7.66 -6.17
N SER A 218 -17.20 -8.43 -5.12
CA SER A 218 -16.96 -8.03 -3.73
C SER A 218 -15.96 -8.94 -3.05
N GLY A 219 -14.96 -8.36 -2.40
CA GLY A 219 -14.15 -9.04 -1.41
C GLY A 219 -14.80 -9.02 -0.03
N SER A 220 -14.11 -9.58 0.97
CA SER A 220 -14.62 -9.67 2.34
C SER A 220 -14.96 -8.30 2.95
N TYR A 221 -14.18 -7.28 2.65
CA TYR A 221 -14.33 -5.92 3.20
C TYR A 221 -14.57 -4.84 2.14
N THR A 222 -14.61 -5.19 0.84
CA THR A 222 -14.94 -4.31 -0.27
C THR A 222 -16.34 -4.61 -0.77
N LYS A 223 -17.36 -4.16 -0.01
CA LYS A 223 -18.77 -4.44 -0.29
C LYS A 223 -19.37 -3.47 -1.32
N ASN A 224 -20.59 -3.79 -1.79
CA ASN A 224 -21.41 -2.94 -2.66
C ASN A 224 -20.68 -2.51 -3.94
N PRO A 225 -20.22 -3.46 -4.79
CA PRO A 225 -19.60 -3.11 -6.05
C PRO A 225 -20.62 -2.42 -6.97
N PRO A 226 -20.19 -1.52 -7.86
CA PRO A 226 -20.97 -1.18 -9.03
C PRO A 226 -21.35 -2.44 -9.79
N SER A 227 -22.49 -2.39 -10.51
CA SER A 227 -22.95 -3.56 -11.26
C SER A 227 -21.98 -3.89 -12.41
N GLY A 228 -21.71 -5.17 -12.59
CA GLY A 228 -20.81 -5.68 -13.62
C GLY A 228 -19.33 -5.34 -13.38
N ARG A 229 -18.63 -5.01 -14.46
CA ARG A 229 -17.24 -4.53 -14.43
C ARG A 229 -17.23 -3.00 -14.39
N PHE A 230 -16.46 -2.43 -13.50
CA PHE A 230 -16.38 -0.98 -13.31
C PHE A 230 -14.93 -0.48 -13.41
N PRO A 231 -14.72 0.71 -13.99
CA PRO A 231 -13.38 1.23 -14.23
C PRO A 231 -12.72 1.71 -12.93
N VAL A 232 -11.46 1.28 -12.77
CA VAL A 232 -10.55 1.67 -11.69
C VAL A 232 -9.26 2.19 -12.29
N VAL A 233 -8.77 3.31 -11.80
CA VAL A 233 -7.47 3.85 -12.18
C VAL A 233 -6.57 3.86 -10.95
N ILE A 234 -5.33 3.39 -11.14
CA ILE A 234 -4.29 3.41 -10.12
C ILE A 234 -3.12 4.24 -10.63
N GLY A 235 -2.73 5.25 -9.86
CA GLY A 235 -1.54 6.05 -10.12
C GLY A 235 -0.46 5.73 -9.11
N ILE A 236 0.78 5.56 -9.55
CA ILE A 236 1.93 5.30 -8.68
C ILE A 236 3.01 6.32 -8.98
N GLN A 237 3.50 7.02 -7.96
CA GLN A 237 4.51 8.05 -8.10
C GLN A 237 5.55 7.99 -6.98
N ILE A 238 6.83 8.09 -7.35
CA ILE A 238 7.92 8.19 -6.38
C ILE A 238 7.77 9.44 -5.51
N VAL A 239 8.12 9.33 -4.25
CA VAL A 239 8.10 10.45 -3.30
C VAL A 239 9.40 10.50 -2.50
N GLY A 240 9.86 11.72 -2.24
CA GLY A 240 11.09 11.98 -1.49
C GLY A 240 10.86 12.48 -0.06
N ASP A 241 9.60 12.67 0.35
CA ASP A 241 9.30 13.29 1.64
C ASP A 241 9.47 12.32 2.82
N ALA A 242 9.94 12.86 3.95
CA ALA A 242 10.21 12.09 5.16
C ALA A 242 8.95 11.46 5.76
N MET A 243 7.77 12.06 5.56
CA MET A 243 6.51 11.55 6.11
C MET A 243 6.07 10.27 5.40
N SER A 244 6.19 10.21 4.08
CA SER A 244 5.86 9.01 3.32
C SER A 244 6.74 7.81 3.70
N ARG A 245 7.98 8.05 4.14
CA ARG A 245 8.86 6.98 4.63
C ARG A 245 8.43 6.38 5.96
N ARG A 246 7.58 7.07 6.72
CA ARG A 246 7.05 6.62 8.02
C ARG A 246 5.77 5.81 7.90
N VAL A 247 5.16 5.76 6.71
CA VAL A 247 3.91 5.04 6.48
C VAL A 247 4.23 3.77 5.70
N PRO A 248 4.11 2.59 6.31
CA PRO A 248 4.33 1.34 5.61
C PRO A 248 3.24 1.11 4.57
N PRO A 249 3.52 0.35 3.50
CA PRO A 249 2.50 -0.17 2.60
C PRO A 249 1.46 -0.99 3.36
N GLN A 250 0.20 -0.96 2.92
CA GLN A 250 -0.85 -1.80 3.49
C GLN A 250 -0.46 -3.29 3.43
N GLY A 251 0.19 -3.71 2.35
CA GLY A 251 0.70 -5.06 2.17
C GLY A 251 1.89 -5.45 3.08
N TYR A 252 2.49 -4.50 3.81
CA TYR A 252 3.66 -4.76 4.66
C TYR A 252 3.42 -5.84 5.74
N LEU A 253 2.20 -5.98 6.21
CA LEU A 253 1.82 -6.99 7.20
C LEU A 253 2.03 -8.44 6.72
N TRP A 254 2.13 -8.65 5.42
CA TRP A 254 2.47 -9.96 4.82
C TRP A 254 3.97 -10.26 4.80
N GLY A 255 4.80 -9.39 5.41
CA GLY A 255 6.22 -9.66 5.66
C GLY A 255 7.00 -10.07 4.40
N ASP A 256 7.56 -11.27 4.42
CA ASP A 256 8.34 -11.79 3.31
C ASP A 256 7.53 -11.93 2.01
N ALA A 257 6.26 -12.25 2.08
CA ALA A 257 5.39 -12.31 0.90
C ALA A 257 5.29 -10.94 0.20
N TYR A 258 5.22 -9.85 0.96
CA TYR A 258 5.29 -8.51 0.38
C TYR A 258 6.66 -8.23 -0.24
N ARG A 259 7.75 -8.56 0.46
CA ARG A 259 9.11 -8.30 0.00
C ARG A 259 9.45 -9.06 -1.28
N THR A 260 9.11 -10.34 -1.35
CA THR A 260 9.43 -11.23 -2.48
C THR A 260 8.39 -11.20 -3.59
N GLY A 261 7.18 -10.71 -3.30
CA GLY A 261 6.02 -10.81 -4.17
C GLY A 261 5.41 -12.22 -4.22
N ARG A 262 5.92 -13.16 -3.45
CA ARG A 262 5.50 -14.57 -3.39
C ARG A 262 5.05 -14.95 -1.98
N GLY A 263 4.18 -15.96 -1.86
CA GLY A 263 3.71 -16.46 -0.57
C GLY A 263 2.61 -17.48 -0.70
#